data_8c9fcbf0b3ff8d4db327bac9e5c11a46
#
_entry.id   8c9fcbf0b3ff8d4db327bac9e5c11a46
#
_cell.length_a   1.000
_cell.length_b   1.000
_cell.length_c   1.000
_cell.angle_alpha   90.00
_cell.angle_beta   90.00
_cell.angle_gamma   90.00
#
_symmetry.space_group_name_H-M   'P 1'
#
loop_
_entity.id
_entity.type
_entity.pdbx_description
1 polymer ?
#
loop_
_entity_poly.entity_id
_entity_poly.type
_entity_poly.pdbx_seq_one_letter_code
_entity_poly.pdbx_strand_id
1 'polypeptide(L)'
;LPSWTKVGVATVGKCKGTLEAMKAADIVLPFHVPLFTGWLKECMDAGTRFLMVIDGPEDLEQLASPRGLKHAMKYAEGRYKATREVRVTSDAGTDLTYACGEYPVMTQWGFADEPGHFDHWGGGHIHTFPDEGSANGTVVFQPGDIVILPYCRYVQDEVWLEVRDGFISQVDGGLDAKLMRDWLDDCKLSEGDQDPYAVSHLGWGMDPQAAWHYLGLNGDDPERNRAATRVFPGNFLFSTGPNTQGGGKRNTKGHYDVPMRDCSVMLDNEVIIDAGRLVDDDMIVPREPR
;
A
#
# COMPACT_ATOMS: atom_id res chain seq x y z
N LEU A 1 -18.39 8.53 -3.31
CA LEU A 1 -17.09 8.14 -2.73
C LEU A 1 -17.35 7.39 -1.42
N PRO A 2 -16.65 6.29 -1.13
CA PRO A 2 -16.72 5.60 0.15
C PRO A 2 -16.49 6.56 1.33
N SER A 3 -17.06 6.24 2.50
CA SER A 3 -17.01 7.14 3.65
C SER A 3 -15.57 7.49 4.09
N TRP A 4 -14.66 6.56 3.95
CA TRP A 4 -13.25 6.75 4.29
C TRP A 4 -12.48 7.64 3.29
N THR A 5 -12.89 7.74 2.01
CA THR A 5 -12.32 8.71 1.05
C THR A 5 -12.87 10.13 1.26
N LYS A 6 -14.02 10.25 1.93
CA LYS A 6 -14.57 11.52 2.38
C LYS A 6 -13.94 12.01 3.66
N VAL A 7 -12.93 11.31 4.13
CA VAL A 7 -12.38 11.60 5.43
C VAL A 7 -11.99 13.04 5.50
N GLY A 8 -12.66 13.70 6.39
CA GLY A 8 -12.37 15.05 6.81
C GLY A 8 -11.01 15.13 7.50
N VAL A 9 -10.09 14.37 7.01
CA VAL A 9 -8.72 14.27 7.47
C VAL A 9 -8.07 15.65 7.42
N ALA A 10 -8.39 16.42 6.39
CA ALA A 10 -8.00 17.81 6.30
C ALA A 10 -8.70 18.72 7.34
N THR A 11 -9.87 18.34 7.84
CA THR A 11 -10.58 19.12 8.85
C THR A 11 -10.05 18.94 10.25
N VAL A 12 -9.49 17.79 10.57
CA VAL A 12 -8.82 17.55 11.87
C VAL A 12 -7.69 18.55 12.06
N GLY A 13 -6.82 18.73 11.07
CA GLY A 13 -5.71 19.69 11.14
C GLY A 13 -6.13 21.17 11.17
N LYS A 14 -7.38 21.50 10.83
CA LYS A 14 -7.91 22.87 10.94
C LYS A 14 -8.30 23.26 12.37
N CYS A 15 -8.51 22.30 13.25
CA CYS A 15 -8.82 22.55 14.66
C CYS A 15 -7.53 22.61 15.48
N LYS A 16 -7.07 23.82 15.80
CA LYS A 16 -5.83 24.03 16.56
C LYS A 16 -5.81 23.27 17.89
N GLY A 17 -6.91 23.27 18.65
CA GLY A 17 -6.97 22.55 19.92
C GLY A 17 -6.83 21.03 19.75
N THR A 18 -7.41 20.45 18.69
CA THR A 18 -7.25 19.02 18.38
C THR A 18 -5.82 18.70 17.99
N LEU A 19 -5.20 19.53 17.16
CA LEU A 19 -3.81 19.34 16.73
C LEU A 19 -2.84 19.38 17.91
N GLU A 20 -2.98 20.38 18.79
CA GLU A 20 -2.14 20.49 19.99
C GLU A 20 -2.36 19.31 20.97
N ALA A 21 -3.59 18.85 21.12
CA ALA A 21 -3.89 17.67 21.92
C ALA A 21 -3.24 16.39 21.35
N MET A 22 -3.27 16.21 20.03
CA MET A 22 -2.60 15.08 19.36
C MET A 22 -1.09 15.14 19.52
N LYS A 23 -0.46 16.33 19.38
CA LYS A 23 0.99 16.51 19.59
C LYS A 23 1.43 16.25 21.02
N ALA A 24 0.54 16.47 21.99
CA ALA A 24 0.83 16.22 23.40
C ALA A 24 0.56 14.77 23.84
N ALA A 25 -0.05 13.97 23.00
CA ALA A 25 -0.37 12.57 23.28
C ALA A 25 0.82 11.66 23.00
N ASP A 26 1.01 10.62 23.82
CA ASP A 26 2.00 9.57 23.55
C ASP A 26 1.64 8.74 22.33
N ILE A 27 0.34 8.50 22.12
CA ILE A 27 -0.19 7.73 20.99
C ILE A 27 -1.58 8.25 20.60
N VAL A 28 -1.87 8.25 19.31
CA VAL A 28 -3.19 8.53 18.74
C VAL A 28 -3.67 7.30 17.98
N LEU A 29 -4.91 6.90 18.22
CA LEU A 29 -5.59 5.80 17.53
C LEU A 29 -6.63 6.38 16.56
N PRO A 30 -6.30 6.62 15.29
CA PRO A 30 -7.29 7.03 14.30
C PRO A 30 -8.12 5.83 13.84
N PHE A 31 -9.45 5.96 13.94
CA PHE A 31 -10.42 5.02 13.38
C PHE A 31 -10.85 5.42 11.97
N HIS A 32 -9.96 6.05 11.25
CA HIS A 32 -10.09 6.50 9.87
C HIS A 32 -8.70 6.61 9.23
N VAL A 33 -8.64 6.72 7.93
CA VAL A 33 -7.36 6.86 7.20
C VAL A 33 -6.81 8.28 7.33
N PRO A 34 -5.73 8.53 8.09
CA PRO A 34 -5.14 9.87 8.27
C PRO A 34 -4.07 10.21 7.22
N LEU A 35 -3.80 9.32 6.28
CA LEU A 35 -2.70 9.42 5.32
C LEU A 35 -2.82 10.65 4.40
N PHE A 36 -1.72 11.06 3.82
CA PHE A 36 -1.60 12.17 2.87
C PHE A 36 -2.02 13.53 3.46
N THR A 37 -1.80 13.74 4.77
CA THR A 37 -2.13 14.99 5.45
C THR A 37 -0.91 15.60 6.13
N GLY A 38 -0.77 16.93 6.00
CA GLY A 38 0.35 17.64 6.64
C GLY A 38 0.31 17.58 8.17
N TRP A 39 -0.89 17.54 8.78
CA TRP A 39 -1.03 17.48 10.22
C TRP A 39 -0.54 16.15 10.83
N LEU A 40 -0.67 15.04 10.11
CA LEU A 40 -0.13 13.75 10.56
C LEU A 40 1.38 13.85 10.70
N LYS A 41 2.06 14.34 9.66
CA LYS A 41 3.50 14.55 9.69
C LYS A 41 3.91 15.47 10.83
N GLU A 42 3.21 16.58 11.03
CA GLU A 42 3.50 17.54 12.10
C GLU A 42 3.42 16.91 13.50
N CYS A 43 2.45 16.02 13.74
CA CYS A 43 2.34 15.29 15.00
C CYS A 43 3.45 14.24 15.15
N MET A 44 3.78 13.52 14.08
CA MET A 44 4.87 12.53 14.10
C MET A 44 6.23 13.19 14.34
N ASP A 45 6.48 14.34 13.73
CA ASP A 45 7.69 15.14 13.97
C ASP A 45 7.80 15.62 15.43
N ALA A 46 6.66 15.78 16.13
CA ALA A 46 6.61 16.06 17.55
C ALA A 46 6.82 14.82 18.44
N GLY A 47 6.93 13.63 17.86
CA GLY A 47 7.15 12.36 18.55
C GLY A 47 5.87 11.56 18.81
N THR A 48 4.70 12.06 18.46
CA THR A 48 3.43 11.33 18.62
C THR A 48 3.41 10.08 17.78
N ARG A 49 3.07 8.94 18.38
CA ARG A 49 2.87 7.67 17.69
C ARG A 49 1.45 7.56 17.16
N PHE A 50 1.29 6.90 16.02
CA PHE A 50 -0.03 6.67 15.43
C PHE A 50 -0.22 5.19 15.14
N LEU A 51 -1.33 4.62 15.60
CA LEU A 51 -1.77 3.28 15.20
C LEU A 51 -3.17 3.38 14.61
N MET A 52 -3.25 3.32 13.29
CA MET A 52 -4.53 3.34 12.58
C MET A 52 -5.26 2.01 12.77
N VAL A 53 -6.53 2.09 13.16
CA VAL A 53 -7.41 0.93 13.39
C VAL A 53 -8.70 1.17 12.63
N ILE A 54 -8.86 0.56 11.47
CA ILE A 54 -9.99 0.77 10.56
C ILE A 54 -10.82 -0.49 10.31
N ASP A 55 -10.31 -1.65 10.69
CA ASP A 55 -10.99 -2.93 10.52
C ASP A 55 -11.92 -3.25 11.70
N GLY A 56 -12.86 -4.18 11.47
CA GLY A 56 -13.81 -4.60 12.49
C GLY A 56 -13.18 -5.43 13.62
N PRO A 57 -13.92 -5.66 14.74
CA PRO A 57 -13.38 -6.37 15.90
C PRO A 57 -12.85 -7.77 15.60
N GLU A 58 -13.51 -8.50 14.70
CA GLU A 58 -13.10 -9.86 14.31
C GLU A 58 -11.77 -9.83 13.55
N ASP A 59 -11.54 -8.80 12.74
CA ASP A 59 -10.31 -8.63 12.00
C ASP A 59 -9.16 -8.21 12.92
N LEU A 60 -9.46 -7.47 13.99
CA LEU A 60 -8.45 -7.06 14.98
C LEU A 60 -7.83 -8.28 15.69
N GLU A 61 -8.63 -9.27 16.07
CA GLU A 61 -8.12 -10.50 16.67
C GLU A 61 -7.31 -11.31 15.64
N GLN A 62 -7.83 -11.38 14.41
CA GLN A 62 -7.21 -12.13 13.33
C GLN A 62 -5.85 -11.59 12.92
N LEU A 63 -5.72 -10.26 12.86
CA LEU A 63 -4.54 -9.55 12.37
C LEU A 63 -3.65 -9.02 13.52
N ALA A 64 -3.77 -9.60 14.72
CA ALA A 64 -2.82 -9.30 15.79
C ALA A 64 -1.41 -9.68 15.31
N SER A 65 -0.51 -8.70 15.29
CA SER A 65 0.82 -8.87 14.71
C SER A 65 1.62 -9.95 15.41
N PRO A 66 2.12 -10.97 14.69
CA PRO A 66 2.86 -12.07 15.28
C PRO A 66 4.23 -11.62 15.80
N ARG A 67 4.74 -12.38 16.78
CA ARG A 67 6.10 -12.18 17.26
C ARG A 67 7.10 -12.38 16.12
N GLY A 68 8.07 -11.52 16.05
CA GLY A 68 9.07 -11.56 14.98
C GLY A 68 8.72 -10.75 13.74
N LEU A 69 7.46 -10.34 13.52
CA LEU A 69 7.10 -9.56 12.33
C LEU A 69 7.92 -8.27 12.22
N LYS A 70 8.07 -7.52 13.31
CA LYS A 70 8.91 -6.30 13.32
C LYS A 70 10.35 -6.60 12.92
N HIS A 71 10.92 -7.72 13.39
CA HIS A 71 12.30 -8.09 13.03
C HIS A 71 12.42 -8.38 11.52
N ALA A 72 11.53 -9.20 10.98
CA ALA A 72 11.49 -9.49 9.54
C ALA A 72 11.26 -8.23 8.70
N MET A 73 10.39 -7.32 9.14
CA MET A 73 10.13 -6.04 8.47
C MET A 73 11.36 -5.13 8.48
N LYS A 74 12.10 -5.06 9.59
CA LYS A 74 13.35 -4.28 9.68
C LYS A 74 14.47 -4.89 8.82
N TYR A 75 14.54 -6.21 8.71
CA TYR A 75 15.45 -6.88 7.79
C TYR A 75 15.10 -6.54 6.33
N ALA A 76 13.82 -6.70 5.94
CA ALA A 76 13.34 -6.35 4.62
C ALA A 76 13.58 -4.88 4.27
N GLU A 77 13.37 -3.97 5.25
CA GLU A 77 13.67 -2.55 5.12
C GLU A 77 15.13 -2.30 4.77
N GLY A 78 16.05 -2.99 5.45
CA GLY A 78 17.49 -2.91 5.17
C GLY A 78 17.84 -3.37 3.76
N ARG A 79 17.23 -4.49 3.31
CA ARG A 79 17.39 -5.02 1.96
C ARG A 79 16.88 -4.05 0.90
N TYR A 80 15.66 -3.54 1.09
CA TYR A 80 15.03 -2.61 0.14
C TYR A 80 15.81 -1.29 0.05
N LYS A 81 16.28 -0.74 1.17
CA LYS A 81 17.13 0.48 1.20
C LYS A 81 18.46 0.31 0.46
N ALA A 82 19.01 -0.90 0.43
CA ALA A 82 20.26 -1.19 -0.27
C ALA A 82 20.08 -1.40 -1.78
N THR A 83 18.82 -1.65 -2.22
CA THR A 83 18.45 -1.96 -3.59
C THR A 83 18.50 -0.72 -4.48
N ARG A 84 18.97 -0.90 -5.72
CA ARG A 84 19.02 0.11 -6.77
C ARG A 84 17.88 -0.04 -7.76
N GLU A 85 17.57 -1.27 -8.11
CA GLU A 85 16.55 -1.61 -9.10
C GLU A 85 15.66 -2.74 -8.57
N VAL A 86 14.39 -2.63 -8.80
CA VAL A 86 13.42 -3.70 -8.55
C VAL A 86 12.83 -4.13 -9.89
N ARG A 87 12.73 -5.44 -10.08
CA ARG A 87 11.98 -6.03 -11.19
C ARG A 87 10.87 -6.91 -10.65
N VAL A 88 9.70 -6.77 -11.24
CA VAL A 88 8.50 -7.55 -10.91
C VAL A 88 8.01 -8.24 -12.16
N THR A 89 7.80 -9.56 -12.08
CA THR A 89 7.26 -10.35 -13.19
C THR A 89 6.12 -11.24 -12.73
N SER A 90 5.25 -11.66 -13.67
CA SER A 90 4.24 -12.70 -13.42
C SER A 90 3.93 -13.47 -14.71
N ASP A 91 3.40 -14.68 -14.58
CA ASP A 91 2.92 -15.47 -15.72
C ASP A 91 1.74 -14.81 -16.43
N ALA A 92 1.01 -13.92 -15.77
CA ALA A 92 -0.06 -13.12 -16.36
C ALA A 92 0.46 -12.06 -17.37
N GLY A 93 1.77 -11.79 -17.38
CA GLY A 93 2.39 -10.86 -18.32
C GLY A 93 2.95 -9.57 -17.70
N THR A 94 2.95 -9.45 -16.37
CA THR A 94 3.67 -8.35 -15.71
C THR A 94 5.17 -8.49 -15.96
N ASP A 95 5.80 -7.40 -16.39
CA ASP A 95 7.25 -7.20 -16.43
C ASP A 95 7.53 -5.70 -16.24
N LEU A 96 7.67 -5.30 -14.97
CA LEU A 96 7.87 -3.94 -14.53
C LEU A 96 9.25 -3.79 -13.90
N THR A 97 9.99 -2.75 -14.26
CA THR A 97 11.23 -2.35 -13.61
C THR A 97 11.13 -0.93 -13.08
N TYR A 98 11.79 -0.66 -11.96
CA TYR A 98 11.90 0.70 -11.41
C TYR A 98 13.14 0.85 -10.54
N ALA A 99 13.70 2.05 -10.49
CA ALA A 99 14.79 2.40 -9.60
C ALA A 99 14.26 2.86 -8.22
N CYS A 100 15.10 2.70 -7.20
CA CYS A 100 14.84 3.09 -5.83
C CYS A 100 16.02 3.88 -5.25
N GLY A 101 15.74 4.90 -4.45
CA GLY A 101 16.78 5.65 -3.73
C GLY A 101 16.38 7.07 -3.40
N GLU A 102 15.50 7.68 -4.18
CA GLU A 102 15.02 9.05 -3.93
C GLU A 102 14.07 9.14 -2.72
N TYR A 103 13.32 8.06 -2.46
CA TYR A 103 12.27 8.05 -1.44
C TYR A 103 12.59 7.08 -0.30
N PRO A 104 12.10 7.36 0.93
CA PRO A 104 12.28 6.45 2.04
C PRO A 104 11.52 5.13 1.83
N VAL A 105 12.10 4.04 2.31
CA VAL A 105 11.37 2.79 2.51
C VAL A 105 10.53 2.92 3.78
N MET A 106 9.26 2.60 3.68
CA MET A 106 8.30 2.64 4.78
C MET A 106 7.85 1.23 5.12
N THR A 107 7.79 0.94 6.41
CA THR A 107 7.42 -0.36 6.96
C THR A 107 6.35 -0.21 8.02
N GLN A 108 5.42 -1.15 8.05
CA GLN A 108 4.34 -1.23 9.02
C GLN A 108 4.30 -2.64 9.59
N TRP A 109 4.54 -2.75 10.89
CA TRP A 109 4.62 -4.05 11.58
C TRP A 109 3.46 -4.30 12.55
N GLY A 110 2.42 -3.41 12.54
CA GLY A 110 1.16 -3.61 13.25
C GLY A 110 1.10 -3.02 14.65
N PHE A 111 2.14 -2.31 15.11
CA PHE A 111 2.11 -1.59 16.38
C PHE A 111 3.06 -0.40 16.40
N ALA A 112 2.64 0.68 17.05
CA ALA A 112 3.38 1.94 17.11
C ALA A 112 4.19 2.04 18.41
N ASP A 113 5.39 1.46 18.44
CA ASP A 113 6.26 1.40 19.60
C ASP A 113 7.47 2.35 19.55
N GLU A 114 7.70 3.01 18.41
CA GLU A 114 8.78 3.97 18.21
C GLU A 114 8.22 5.41 18.16
N PRO A 115 8.87 6.41 18.78
CA PRO A 115 8.43 7.81 18.70
C PRO A 115 8.29 8.29 17.25
N GLY A 116 7.22 9.00 16.95
CA GLY A 116 6.95 9.51 15.59
C GLY A 116 6.63 8.43 14.55
N HIS A 117 6.41 7.19 14.98
CA HIS A 117 6.06 6.10 14.09
C HIS A 117 4.56 6.07 13.77
N PHE A 118 4.25 5.90 12.48
CA PHE A 118 2.92 5.59 12.00
C PHE A 118 2.83 4.11 11.64
N ASP A 119 1.83 3.44 12.19
CA ASP A 119 1.51 2.07 11.81
C ASP A 119 0.00 1.88 11.68
N HIS A 120 -0.43 0.73 11.17
CA HIS A 120 -1.82 0.33 11.17
C HIS A 120 -1.96 -1.10 11.71
N TRP A 121 -3.10 -1.37 12.33
CA TRP A 121 -3.44 -2.73 12.75
C TRP A 121 -3.60 -3.62 11.53
N GLY A 122 -3.05 -4.84 11.59
CA GLY A 122 -2.80 -5.66 10.42
C GLY A 122 -1.53 -5.18 9.71
N GLY A 123 -0.39 -5.22 10.42
CA GLY A 123 0.92 -4.86 9.89
C GLY A 123 1.44 -5.85 8.85
N GLY A 124 2.69 -5.69 8.47
CA GLY A 124 3.35 -6.55 7.47
C GLY A 124 3.38 -5.96 6.07
N HIS A 125 3.23 -4.65 5.92
CA HIS A 125 3.40 -3.98 4.63
C HIS A 125 4.71 -3.21 4.56
N ILE A 126 5.48 -3.44 3.50
CA ILE A 126 6.69 -2.68 3.16
C ILE A 126 6.54 -2.06 1.79
N HIS A 127 6.92 -0.80 1.64
CA HIS A 127 6.83 -0.10 0.36
C HIS A 127 7.82 1.08 0.26
N THR A 128 8.08 1.49 -0.96
CA THR A 128 8.70 2.78 -1.31
C THR A 128 8.04 3.34 -2.55
N PHE A 129 8.39 4.55 -2.95
CA PHE A 129 8.00 5.12 -4.23
C PHE A 129 9.16 4.89 -5.22
N PRO A 130 8.88 4.57 -6.49
CA PRO A 130 9.90 4.58 -7.53
C PRO A 130 10.56 5.96 -7.65
N ASP A 131 11.85 5.99 -7.97
CA ASP A 131 12.52 7.22 -8.37
C ASP A 131 11.78 7.85 -9.54
N GLU A 132 11.67 9.16 -9.58
CA GLU A 132 10.84 9.86 -10.58
C GLU A 132 11.24 9.48 -12.02
N GLY A 133 10.24 9.06 -12.80
CA GLY A 133 10.43 8.65 -14.19
C GLY A 133 11.09 7.29 -14.39
N SER A 134 11.41 6.55 -13.34
CA SER A 134 12.16 5.29 -13.47
C SER A 134 11.29 4.07 -13.79
N ALA A 135 10.01 4.08 -13.40
CA ALA A 135 9.14 2.93 -13.61
C ALA A 135 8.77 2.74 -15.08
N ASN A 136 9.09 1.56 -15.64
CA ASN A 136 8.82 1.22 -17.03
C ASN A 136 8.46 -0.27 -17.18
N GLY A 137 7.55 -0.57 -18.11
CA GLY A 137 7.17 -1.93 -18.43
C GLY A 137 5.67 -2.15 -18.51
N THR A 138 5.26 -3.39 -18.29
CA THR A 138 3.85 -3.81 -18.32
C THR A 138 3.42 -4.30 -16.93
N VAL A 139 2.21 -3.95 -16.53
CA VAL A 139 1.57 -4.49 -15.32
C VAL A 139 0.25 -5.12 -15.71
N VAL A 140 0.02 -6.35 -15.29
CA VAL A 140 -1.22 -7.08 -15.59
C VAL A 140 -1.90 -7.47 -14.29
N PHE A 141 -3.09 -6.91 -14.04
CA PHE A 141 -3.95 -7.41 -12.98
C PHE A 141 -4.74 -8.60 -13.52
N GLN A 142 -4.67 -9.73 -12.83
CA GLN A 142 -5.37 -10.95 -13.22
C GLN A 142 -6.65 -11.14 -12.39
N PRO A 143 -7.63 -11.93 -12.89
CA PRO A 143 -8.81 -12.28 -12.11
C PRO A 143 -8.41 -12.88 -10.74
N GLY A 144 -8.96 -12.29 -9.68
CA GLY A 144 -8.65 -12.65 -8.30
C GLY A 144 -7.58 -11.79 -7.64
N ASP A 145 -6.86 -10.92 -8.33
CA ASP A 145 -6.17 -9.82 -7.66
C ASP A 145 -7.19 -8.94 -6.95
N ILE A 146 -6.76 -8.09 -6.05
CA ILE A 146 -7.70 -7.30 -5.24
C ILE A 146 -7.50 -5.81 -5.53
N VAL A 147 -8.58 -5.12 -5.88
CA VAL A 147 -8.61 -3.67 -5.78
C VAL A 147 -9.03 -3.32 -4.37
N ILE A 148 -8.16 -2.63 -3.59
CA ILE A 148 -8.52 -2.17 -2.24
C ILE A 148 -8.90 -0.69 -2.21
N LEU A 149 -8.45 0.08 -3.17
CA LEU A 149 -8.79 1.48 -3.39
C LEU A 149 -9.08 1.70 -4.88
N PRO A 150 -10.12 2.46 -5.24
CA PRO A 150 -11.08 3.23 -4.41
C PRO A 150 -12.24 2.40 -3.83
N TYR A 151 -12.34 1.14 -4.17
CA TYR A 151 -13.34 0.19 -3.67
C TYR A 151 -12.64 -1.14 -3.35
N CYS A 152 -13.24 -1.98 -2.49
CA CYS A 152 -12.61 -3.24 -2.11
C CYS A 152 -13.33 -4.42 -2.74
N ARG A 153 -12.72 -5.07 -3.74
CA ARG A 153 -13.25 -6.28 -4.40
C ARG A 153 -12.18 -7.01 -5.20
N TYR A 154 -12.44 -8.26 -5.53
CA TYR A 154 -11.62 -8.99 -6.49
C TYR A 154 -11.75 -8.41 -7.90
N VAL A 155 -10.63 -8.38 -8.61
CA VAL A 155 -10.56 -8.16 -10.06
C VAL A 155 -11.29 -9.32 -10.76
N GLN A 156 -12.12 -9.02 -11.72
CA GLN A 156 -12.89 -10.02 -12.48
C GLN A 156 -12.38 -10.19 -13.91
N ASP A 157 -11.97 -9.08 -14.54
CA ASP A 157 -11.42 -9.06 -15.89
C ASP A 157 -9.94 -8.66 -15.84
N GLU A 158 -9.11 -9.21 -16.72
CA GLU A 158 -7.73 -8.77 -16.86
C GLU A 158 -7.65 -7.28 -17.17
N VAL A 159 -6.67 -6.61 -16.53
CA VAL A 159 -6.33 -5.21 -16.79
C VAL A 159 -4.86 -5.13 -17.19
N TRP A 160 -4.60 -4.63 -18.38
CA TRP A 160 -3.26 -4.44 -18.93
C TRP A 160 -2.88 -2.97 -18.84
N LEU A 161 -1.77 -2.68 -18.15
CA LEU A 161 -1.22 -1.34 -18.02
C LEU A 161 0.11 -1.27 -18.77
N GLU A 162 0.29 -0.25 -19.59
CA GLU A 162 1.60 0.12 -20.10
C GLU A 162 2.13 1.28 -19.24
N VAL A 163 3.31 1.10 -18.65
CA VAL A 163 3.97 2.09 -17.81
C VAL A 163 5.19 2.63 -18.55
N ARG A 164 5.27 3.95 -18.69
CA ARG A 164 6.41 4.66 -19.31
C ARG A 164 6.78 5.86 -18.48
N ASP A 165 8.06 5.96 -18.17
CA ASP A 165 8.63 7.11 -17.45
C ASP A 165 7.84 7.46 -16.15
N GLY A 166 7.43 6.42 -15.42
CA GLY A 166 6.70 6.54 -14.16
C GLY A 166 5.20 6.83 -14.28
N PHE A 167 4.62 6.78 -15.49
CA PHE A 167 3.20 7.02 -15.71
C PHE A 167 2.54 5.87 -16.48
N ILE A 168 1.29 5.58 -16.15
CA ILE A 168 0.46 4.68 -16.94
C ILE A 168 0.08 5.42 -18.24
N SER A 169 0.61 4.95 -19.35
CA SER A 169 0.35 5.52 -20.68
C SER A 169 -0.84 4.87 -21.38
N GLN A 170 -1.21 3.64 -20.98
CA GLN A 170 -2.31 2.87 -21.56
C GLN A 170 -2.94 1.96 -20.51
N VAL A 171 -4.26 1.82 -20.57
CA VAL A 171 -5.05 0.91 -19.73
C VAL A 171 -5.99 0.15 -20.63
N ASP A 172 -5.79 -1.15 -20.82
CA ASP A 172 -6.61 -2.02 -21.64
C ASP A 172 -7.25 -3.14 -20.82
N GLY A 173 -8.34 -3.71 -21.34
CA GLY A 173 -9.05 -4.82 -20.72
C GLY A 173 -10.55 -4.62 -20.70
N GLY A 174 -11.23 -5.42 -19.87
CA GLY A 174 -12.69 -5.44 -19.78
C GLY A 174 -13.27 -4.33 -18.88
N LEU A 175 -14.26 -4.71 -18.06
CA LEU A 175 -14.97 -3.79 -17.18
C LEU A 175 -14.03 -3.19 -16.12
N ASP A 176 -13.11 -3.97 -15.56
CA ASP A 176 -12.19 -3.49 -14.53
C ASP A 176 -11.26 -2.40 -15.06
N ALA A 177 -10.76 -2.55 -16.29
CA ALA A 177 -9.95 -1.53 -16.95
C ALA A 177 -10.76 -0.25 -17.20
N LYS A 178 -12.03 -0.38 -17.60
CA LYS A 178 -12.91 0.78 -17.76
C LYS A 178 -13.14 1.51 -16.44
N LEU A 179 -13.43 0.77 -15.36
CA LEU A 179 -13.64 1.36 -14.04
C LEU A 179 -12.39 2.09 -13.53
N MET A 180 -11.20 1.55 -13.79
CA MET A 180 -9.94 2.19 -13.46
C MET A 180 -9.75 3.49 -14.24
N ARG A 181 -9.93 3.47 -15.56
CA ARG A 181 -9.82 4.69 -16.39
C ARG A 181 -10.80 5.77 -15.94
N ASP A 182 -12.08 5.41 -15.78
CA ASP A 182 -13.11 6.37 -15.38
C ASP A 182 -12.77 7.01 -14.03
N TRP A 183 -12.29 6.21 -13.06
CA TRP A 183 -11.86 6.73 -11.76
C TRP A 183 -10.66 7.66 -11.84
N LEU A 184 -9.61 7.27 -12.59
CA LEU A 184 -8.41 8.09 -12.72
C LEU A 184 -8.71 9.38 -13.48
N ASP A 185 -9.54 9.33 -14.51
CA ASP A 185 -9.97 10.51 -15.28
C ASP A 185 -10.83 11.46 -14.41
N ASP A 186 -11.73 10.94 -13.61
CA ASP A 186 -12.54 11.74 -12.67
C ASP A 186 -11.69 12.44 -11.59
N CYS A 187 -10.50 11.95 -11.34
CA CYS A 187 -9.56 12.54 -10.37
C CYS A 187 -8.68 13.63 -10.96
N LYS A 188 -8.64 13.80 -12.28
CA LYS A 188 -7.87 14.87 -12.93
C LYS A 188 -8.41 16.25 -12.56
N LEU A 189 -7.51 17.17 -12.25
CA LEU A 189 -7.84 18.56 -11.94
C LEU A 189 -7.94 19.42 -13.23
N SER A 190 -7.36 18.96 -14.33
CA SER A 190 -7.40 19.57 -15.66
C SER A 190 -7.15 18.52 -16.73
N GLU A 191 -7.42 18.83 -17.99
CA GLU A 191 -7.21 17.92 -19.14
C GLU A 191 -5.75 17.42 -19.25
N GLY A 192 -4.78 18.23 -18.87
CA GLY A 192 -3.35 17.88 -18.90
C GLY A 192 -2.81 17.26 -17.63
N ASP A 193 -3.64 17.06 -16.59
CA ASP A 193 -3.21 16.47 -15.33
C ASP A 193 -2.93 14.98 -15.47
N GLN A 194 -1.66 14.58 -15.28
CA GLN A 194 -1.23 13.19 -15.32
C GLN A 194 -1.03 12.58 -13.91
N ASP A 195 -1.10 13.35 -12.84
CA ASP A 195 -0.85 12.88 -11.48
C ASP A 195 -1.66 11.64 -11.07
N PRO A 196 -2.96 11.50 -11.45
CA PRO A 196 -3.72 10.28 -11.17
C PRO A 196 -3.15 9.01 -11.81
N TYR A 197 -2.48 9.15 -12.95
CA TYR A 197 -1.87 8.05 -13.72
C TYR A 197 -0.41 7.78 -13.35
N ALA A 198 0.17 8.55 -12.44
CA ALA A 198 1.54 8.30 -11.98
C ALA A 198 1.60 7.01 -11.16
N VAL A 199 2.67 6.23 -11.34
CA VAL A 199 3.00 5.14 -10.41
C VAL A 199 3.30 5.74 -9.04
N SER A 200 2.68 5.19 -8.00
CA SER A 200 2.83 5.64 -6.63
C SER A 200 3.67 4.62 -5.83
N HIS A 201 3.28 4.29 -4.62
CA HIS A 201 4.05 3.36 -3.82
C HIS A 201 3.94 1.91 -4.32
N LEU A 202 5.06 1.22 -4.29
CA LEU A 202 5.21 -0.18 -4.68
C LEU A 202 5.85 -0.97 -3.54
N GLY A 203 5.38 -2.19 -3.32
CA GLY A 203 5.89 -2.99 -2.23
C GLY A 203 5.24 -4.36 -2.11
N TRP A 204 5.30 -4.97 -0.94
CA TRP A 204 4.76 -6.31 -0.72
C TRP A 204 4.26 -6.53 0.71
N GLY A 205 3.49 -7.60 0.89
CA GLY A 205 2.98 -8.06 2.18
C GLY A 205 3.82 -9.16 2.81
N MET A 206 3.85 -9.18 4.15
CA MET A 206 4.63 -10.14 4.94
C MET A 206 3.89 -10.67 6.18
N ASP A 207 2.60 -10.32 6.42
CA ASP A 207 1.88 -10.78 7.60
C ASP A 207 1.34 -12.21 7.42
N PRO A 208 1.87 -13.21 8.13
CA PRO A 208 1.41 -14.60 8.00
C PRO A 208 -0.02 -14.81 8.51
N GLN A 209 -0.59 -13.87 9.27
CA GLN A 209 -1.97 -13.95 9.75
C GLN A 209 -2.97 -13.50 8.68
N ALA A 210 -2.52 -12.73 7.69
CA ALA A 210 -3.33 -12.29 6.57
C ALA A 210 -3.44 -13.37 5.48
N ALA A 211 -4.53 -13.33 4.72
CA ALA A 211 -4.70 -14.24 3.59
C ALA A 211 -5.60 -13.61 2.52
N TRP A 212 -5.24 -13.86 1.28
CA TRP A 212 -5.96 -13.39 0.09
C TRP A 212 -7.47 -13.70 0.09
N HIS A 213 -7.83 -14.91 0.51
CA HIS A 213 -9.22 -15.37 0.47
C HIS A 213 -10.13 -14.78 1.56
N TYR A 214 -9.58 -14.02 2.50
CA TYR A 214 -10.38 -13.40 3.58
C TYR A 214 -11.42 -12.41 3.05
N LEU A 215 -11.12 -11.70 1.98
CA LEU A 215 -12.09 -10.83 1.34
C LEU A 215 -13.36 -11.60 0.91
N GLY A 216 -13.20 -12.81 0.37
CA GLY A 216 -14.32 -13.65 -0.06
C GLY A 216 -15.11 -14.30 1.09
N LEU A 217 -14.55 -14.38 2.31
CA LEU A 217 -15.23 -14.97 3.46
C LEU A 217 -16.16 -14.01 4.19
N ASN A 218 -15.98 -12.71 4.04
CA ASN A 218 -16.68 -11.69 4.83
C ASN A 218 -17.89 -11.08 4.14
N GLY A 219 -18.34 -11.67 3.07
CA GLY A 219 -19.57 -11.27 2.38
C GLY A 219 -19.49 -9.89 1.75
N ASP A 220 -20.62 -9.17 1.75
CA ASP A 220 -20.79 -7.91 1.03
C ASP A 220 -20.28 -6.67 1.78
N ASP A 221 -19.54 -6.82 2.88
CA ASP A 221 -18.98 -5.67 3.59
C ASP A 221 -17.63 -5.24 3.00
N PRO A 222 -17.59 -4.20 2.14
CA PRO A 222 -16.37 -3.76 1.49
C PRO A 222 -15.40 -3.06 2.45
N GLU A 223 -15.81 -2.82 3.70
CA GLU A 223 -14.98 -2.20 4.73
C GLU A 223 -14.20 -3.23 5.56
N ARG A 224 -14.58 -4.50 5.48
CA ARG A 224 -13.91 -5.60 6.22
C ARG A 224 -12.69 -6.14 5.47
N ASN A 225 -11.69 -6.56 6.23
CA ASN A 225 -10.45 -7.21 5.75
C ASN A 225 -9.57 -6.42 4.78
N ARG A 226 -9.69 -5.12 4.71
CA ARG A 226 -8.80 -4.31 3.86
C ARG A 226 -7.34 -4.43 4.26
N ALA A 227 -7.05 -4.42 5.55
CA ALA A 227 -5.67 -4.61 6.02
C ALA A 227 -5.18 -6.02 5.64
N ALA A 228 -5.96 -7.07 5.89
CA ALA A 228 -5.61 -8.44 5.52
C ALA A 228 -5.32 -8.59 4.02
N THR A 229 -6.13 -7.97 3.17
CA THR A 229 -5.96 -8.06 1.71
C THR A 229 -4.73 -7.31 1.20
N ARG A 230 -4.21 -6.36 1.95
CA ARG A 230 -3.02 -5.58 1.58
C ARG A 230 -1.72 -6.24 2.02
N VAL A 231 -1.75 -7.01 3.12
CA VAL A 231 -0.54 -7.47 3.82
C VAL A 231 -0.29 -8.96 3.74
N PHE A 232 -1.12 -9.75 3.03
CA PHE A 232 -0.89 -11.19 2.93
C PHE A 232 0.48 -11.48 2.30
N PRO A 233 1.20 -12.51 2.81
CA PRO A 233 2.57 -12.77 2.42
C PRO A 233 2.71 -13.04 0.93
N GLY A 234 3.72 -12.41 0.32
CA GLY A 234 4.09 -12.65 -1.07
C GLY A 234 3.23 -11.93 -2.11
N ASN A 235 2.25 -11.09 -1.72
CA ASN A 235 1.64 -10.19 -2.69
C ASN A 235 2.64 -9.13 -3.15
N PHE A 236 2.45 -8.64 -4.36
CA PHE A 236 3.05 -7.38 -4.82
C PHE A 236 1.97 -6.32 -4.89
N LEU A 237 2.14 -5.22 -4.18
CA LEU A 237 1.19 -4.11 -4.22
C LEU A 237 1.62 -3.07 -5.25
N PHE A 238 0.78 -2.89 -6.27
CA PHE A 238 0.89 -1.81 -7.25
C PHE A 238 -0.07 -0.68 -6.89
N SER A 239 0.40 0.56 -6.96
CA SER A 239 -0.48 1.71 -6.72
C SER A 239 -0.23 2.88 -7.67
N THR A 240 -1.23 3.79 -7.73
CA THR A 240 -1.15 5.02 -8.53
C THR A 240 -1.31 6.26 -7.68
N GLY A 241 -0.93 7.40 -8.23
CA GLY A 241 -1.32 8.72 -7.75
C GLY A 241 -0.32 9.40 -6.81
N PRO A 242 -0.72 9.71 -5.54
CA PRO A 242 0.06 10.62 -4.69
C PRO A 242 1.38 10.01 -4.21
N ASN A 243 2.41 10.85 -4.03
CA ASN A 243 3.69 10.46 -3.41
C ASN A 243 4.11 11.38 -2.25
N THR A 244 3.20 12.24 -1.79
CA THR A 244 3.49 13.19 -0.70
C THR A 244 3.87 12.51 0.62
N GLN A 245 3.44 11.29 0.85
CA GLN A 245 3.80 10.50 2.04
C GLN A 245 5.30 10.19 2.05
N GLY A 246 5.90 9.94 0.89
CA GLY A 246 7.35 9.77 0.72
C GLY A 246 8.14 11.07 0.65
N GLY A 247 7.48 12.22 0.67
CA GLY A 247 8.11 13.54 0.52
C GLY A 247 8.09 14.08 -0.92
N GLY A 248 7.41 13.39 -1.83
CA GLY A 248 7.19 13.86 -3.21
C GLY A 248 6.19 15.00 -3.30
N LYS A 249 5.90 15.44 -4.51
CA LYS A 249 5.07 16.63 -4.78
C LYS A 249 3.68 16.31 -5.32
N ARG A 250 3.45 15.06 -5.80
CA ARG A 250 2.16 14.66 -6.36
C ARG A 250 1.12 14.53 -5.27
N ASN A 251 0.02 15.27 -5.42
CA ASN A 251 -1.08 15.30 -4.46
C ASN A 251 -2.41 15.19 -5.21
N THR A 252 -2.78 13.99 -5.60
CA THR A 252 -4.00 13.69 -6.33
C THR A 252 -4.92 12.78 -5.51
N LYS A 253 -6.21 12.74 -5.87
CA LYS A 253 -7.20 11.78 -5.34
C LYS A 253 -7.20 10.45 -6.11
N GLY A 254 -6.49 10.38 -7.23
CA GLY A 254 -6.44 9.22 -8.12
C GLY A 254 -5.57 8.10 -7.56
N HIS A 255 -5.83 7.69 -6.32
CA HIS A 255 -5.12 6.59 -5.68
C HIS A 255 -5.84 5.28 -5.93
N TYR A 256 -5.15 4.36 -6.58
CA TYR A 256 -5.61 3.02 -6.92
C TYR A 256 -4.61 2.03 -6.35
N ASP A 257 -5.06 1.11 -5.49
CA ASP A 257 -4.22 0.12 -4.82
C ASP A 257 -4.65 -1.29 -5.20
N VAL A 258 -3.70 -2.08 -5.71
CA VAL A 258 -3.94 -3.47 -6.15
C VAL A 258 -2.86 -4.39 -5.60
N PRO A 259 -3.13 -5.13 -4.51
CA PRO A 259 -2.35 -6.31 -4.15
C PRO A 259 -2.50 -7.39 -5.23
N MET A 260 -1.42 -7.64 -5.92
CA MET A 260 -1.31 -8.63 -7.01
C MET A 260 -0.79 -9.95 -6.45
N ARG A 261 -1.34 -11.05 -6.95
CA ARG A 261 -0.90 -12.40 -6.62
C ARG A 261 0.10 -12.93 -7.63
N ASP A 262 0.76 -14.00 -7.25
CA ASP A 262 1.56 -14.82 -8.15
C ASP A 262 2.67 -14.04 -8.89
N CYS A 263 3.07 -12.89 -8.34
CA CYS A 263 4.20 -12.12 -8.83
C CYS A 263 5.52 -12.65 -8.26
N SER A 264 6.58 -12.54 -9.06
CA SER A 264 7.96 -12.67 -8.60
C SER A 264 8.59 -11.29 -8.47
N VAL A 265 9.29 -11.04 -7.36
CA VAL A 265 9.94 -9.77 -7.06
C VAL A 265 11.43 -9.99 -6.87
N MET A 266 12.23 -9.23 -7.59
CA MET A 266 13.68 -9.24 -7.52
C MET A 266 14.19 -7.89 -7.04
N LEU A 267 15.04 -7.89 -6.03
CA LEU A 267 15.81 -6.74 -5.56
C LEU A 267 17.22 -6.84 -6.17
N ASP A 268 17.57 -5.93 -7.07
CA ASP A 268 18.69 -6.02 -7.98
C ASP A 268 18.62 -7.33 -8.79
N ASN A 269 19.36 -8.37 -8.44
CA ASN A 269 19.29 -9.67 -9.10
C ASN A 269 18.88 -10.82 -8.16
N GLU A 270 18.43 -10.49 -6.95
CA GLU A 270 18.05 -11.48 -5.95
C GLU A 270 16.54 -11.61 -5.85
N VAL A 271 16.02 -12.81 -6.07
CA VAL A 271 14.60 -13.12 -5.92
C VAL A 271 14.26 -13.16 -4.43
N ILE A 272 13.30 -12.33 -4.00
CA ILE A 272 12.77 -12.33 -2.63
C ILE A 272 11.35 -12.88 -2.56
N ILE A 273 10.61 -12.80 -3.67
CA ILE A 273 9.30 -13.41 -3.85
C ILE A 273 9.36 -14.18 -5.16
N ASP A 274 8.94 -15.44 -5.14
CA ASP A 274 8.85 -16.31 -6.31
C ASP A 274 7.41 -16.80 -6.48
N ALA A 275 6.78 -16.39 -7.58
CA ALA A 275 5.38 -16.70 -7.89
C ALA A 275 4.44 -16.57 -6.67
N GLY A 276 4.49 -15.41 -6.00
CA GLY A 276 3.67 -15.09 -4.84
C GLY A 276 4.12 -15.70 -3.51
N ARG A 277 5.32 -16.28 -3.43
CA ARG A 277 5.86 -16.88 -2.20
C ARG A 277 7.12 -16.14 -1.76
N LEU A 278 7.17 -15.69 -0.52
CA LEU A 278 8.42 -15.24 0.09
C LEU A 278 9.43 -16.39 0.09
N VAL A 279 10.63 -16.15 -0.43
CA VAL A 279 11.72 -17.14 -0.52
C VAL A 279 12.96 -16.72 0.26
N ASP A 280 13.00 -15.51 0.79
CA ASP A 280 14.03 -15.04 1.71
C ASP A 280 13.64 -15.45 3.14
N ASP A 281 14.36 -16.40 3.74
CA ASP A 281 14.04 -16.99 5.04
C ASP A 281 13.95 -15.96 6.17
N ASP A 282 14.73 -14.88 6.11
CA ASP A 282 14.70 -13.80 7.11
C ASP A 282 13.48 -12.88 6.99
N MET A 283 12.74 -12.98 5.89
CA MET A 283 11.46 -12.29 5.68
C MET A 283 10.25 -13.17 6.06
N ILE A 284 10.46 -14.48 6.26
CA ILE A 284 9.37 -15.42 6.56
C ILE A 284 9.11 -15.46 8.06
N VAL A 285 7.91 -15.08 8.45
CA VAL A 285 7.43 -15.16 9.83
C VAL A 285 6.46 -16.32 9.96
N PRO A 286 6.67 -17.25 10.91
CA PRO A 286 5.72 -18.34 11.14
C PRO A 286 4.35 -17.80 11.57
N ARG A 287 3.31 -18.45 11.04
CA ARG A 287 1.94 -18.19 11.52
C ARG A 287 1.80 -18.67 12.95
N GLU A 288 1.33 -17.79 13.85
CA GLU A 288 1.05 -18.18 15.21
C GLU A 288 -0.29 -18.95 15.31
N PRO A 289 -0.36 -20.00 16.14
CA PRO A 289 -1.63 -20.67 16.42
C PRO A 289 -2.62 -19.69 17.06
N ARG A 290 -3.88 -19.79 16.70
CA ARG A 290 -4.98 -19.05 17.32
C ARG A 290 -5.52 -19.80 18.52
#